data_36e148f974c7af10663ccd67d9dfb44c
#
_entry.id   36e148f974c7af10663ccd67d9dfb44c
#
_cell.length_a   1.000
_cell.length_b   1.000
_cell.length_c   1.000
_cell.angle_alpha   90.00
_cell.angle_beta   90.00
_cell.angle_gamma   90.00
#
_symmetry.space_group_name_H-M   'P 1'
#
loop_
_entity.id
_entity.type
_entity.pdbx_description
1 polymer ?
#
loop_
_entity_poly.entity_id
_entity_poly.type
_entity_poly.pdbx_seq_one_letter_code
_entity_poly.pdbx_strand_id
1 'polypeptide(L)'
;AGDRGYIGHQAARMMKRALVIEQRAQKAVEEKKKLLKNLEKAEELKLFPLKHHRETVIRAENLELFYGEKKVTGPLNFEVKNGEQVILRGKNGCGKSSMLKRILGEAISYRGKLEVASGLEISYVSQDAEQLCGMIDEFAIKEGVDPTLLKALLRKLDFSRVQFEKPIESYSGGQKKKVLLAKSLCEQAHLYIWDEPLNFIDLFSRIQIEELIQTYRPTMLLVEHDRFFGEKIGARYVEIQCTQD
;
A
#
# COMPACT_ATOMS: atom_id res chain seq x y z
N ALA A 1 43.43 -28.22 -0.24
CA ALA A 1 42.36 -28.57 -1.22
C ALA A 1 41.10 -29.15 -0.54
N GLY A 2 40.84 -28.78 0.75
CA GLY A 2 39.79 -29.40 1.59
C GLY A 2 38.53 -28.58 1.83
N ASP A 3 38.44 -27.34 1.35
CA ASP A 3 37.44 -26.38 1.88
C ASP A 3 36.19 -26.15 1.00
N ARG A 4 36.25 -26.50 -0.27
CA ARG A 4 35.09 -26.28 -1.20
C ARG A 4 33.91 -27.24 -0.95
N GLY A 5 34.17 -28.47 -0.49
CA GLY A 5 33.14 -29.44 -0.17
C GLY A 5 32.35 -29.10 1.09
N TYR A 6 33.01 -28.54 2.10
CA TYR A 6 32.38 -28.15 3.36
C TYR A 6 31.43 -26.93 3.21
N ILE A 7 31.87 -25.92 2.45
CA ILE A 7 31.08 -24.72 2.16
C ILE A 7 29.82 -25.09 1.32
N GLY A 8 29.99 -25.99 0.33
CA GLY A 8 28.86 -26.49 -0.46
C GLY A 8 27.83 -27.27 0.37
N HIS A 9 28.30 -28.06 1.35
CA HIS A 9 27.42 -28.81 2.25
C HIS A 9 26.66 -27.90 3.23
N GLN A 10 27.30 -26.84 3.70
CA GLN A 10 26.68 -25.84 4.56
C GLN A 10 25.63 -25.01 3.82
N ALA A 11 25.93 -24.58 2.60
CA ALA A 11 24.99 -23.88 1.73
C ALA A 11 23.76 -24.74 1.38
N ALA A 12 23.95 -26.00 1.06
CA ALA A 12 22.87 -26.96 0.79
C ALA A 12 21.99 -27.19 2.05
N ARG A 13 22.59 -27.23 3.24
CA ARG A 13 21.84 -27.34 4.51
C ARG A 13 21.02 -26.08 4.83
N MET A 14 21.58 -24.88 4.58
CA MET A 14 20.86 -23.62 4.74
C MET A 14 19.70 -23.51 3.73
N MET A 15 19.93 -23.88 2.48
CA MET A 15 18.89 -23.88 1.44
C MET A 15 17.74 -24.85 1.77
N LYS A 16 18.08 -26.05 2.27
CA LYS A 16 17.08 -27.01 2.75
C LYS A 16 16.24 -26.50 3.93
N ARG A 17 16.89 -25.79 4.87
CA ARG A 17 16.20 -25.15 6.00
C ARG A 17 15.31 -24.02 5.55
N ALA A 18 15.75 -23.18 4.63
CA ALA A 18 14.95 -22.09 4.06
C ALA A 18 13.71 -22.64 3.35
N LEU A 19 13.85 -23.67 2.50
CA LEU A 19 12.72 -24.34 1.85
C LEU A 19 11.71 -24.94 2.84
N VAL A 20 12.17 -25.54 3.93
CA VAL A 20 11.27 -26.10 4.96
C VAL A 20 10.52 -25.00 5.69
N ILE A 21 11.17 -23.86 5.99
CA ILE A 21 10.52 -22.70 6.62
C ILE A 21 9.46 -22.12 5.69
N GLU A 22 9.79 -21.97 4.40
CA GLU A 22 8.88 -21.45 3.39
C GLU A 22 7.66 -22.37 3.18
N GLN A 23 7.87 -23.69 3.12
CA GLN A 23 6.79 -24.67 3.04
C GLN A 23 5.89 -24.67 4.29
N ARG A 24 6.48 -24.48 5.50
CA ARG A 24 5.70 -24.34 6.74
C ARG A 24 4.89 -23.05 6.74
N ALA A 25 5.45 -21.95 6.29
CA ALA A 25 4.76 -20.66 6.17
C ALA A 25 3.59 -20.77 5.16
N GLN A 26 3.80 -21.39 4.00
CA GLN A 26 2.76 -21.63 3.02
C GLN A 26 1.64 -22.54 3.55
N LYS A 27 1.98 -23.64 4.25
CA LYS A 27 0.98 -24.50 4.90
C LYS A 27 0.16 -23.76 5.96
N ALA A 28 0.82 -22.96 6.80
CA ALA A 28 0.13 -22.15 7.82
C ALA A 28 -0.82 -21.13 7.18
N VAL A 29 -0.44 -20.52 6.05
CA VAL A 29 -1.30 -19.63 5.27
C VAL A 29 -2.50 -20.38 4.68
N GLU A 30 -2.29 -21.59 4.13
CA GLU A 30 -3.37 -22.41 3.58
C GLU A 30 -4.34 -22.92 4.67
N GLU A 31 -3.83 -23.29 5.84
CA GLU A 31 -4.65 -23.70 6.98
C GLU A 31 -5.47 -22.51 7.52
N LYS A 32 -4.88 -21.32 7.65
CA LYS A 32 -5.62 -20.09 7.99
C LYS A 32 -6.66 -19.74 6.92
N LYS A 33 -6.35 -19.87 5.64
CA LYS A 33 -7.32 -19.68 4.55
C LYS A 33 -8.49 -20.66 4.62
N LYS A 34 -8.24 -21.93 4.98
CA LYS A 34 -9.30 -22.95 5.18
C LYS A 34 -10.15 -22.66 6.40
N LEU A 35 -9.55 -22.23 7.50
CA LEU A 35 -10.26 -21.81 8.72
C LEU A 35 -11.15 -20.59 8.47
N LEU A 36 -10.68 -19.63 7.69
CA LEU A 36 -11.47 -18.45 7.28
C LEU A 36 -12.63 -18.80 6.34
N LYS A 37 -12.46 -19.79 5.45
CA LYS A 37 -13.57 -20.30 4.63
C LYS A 37 -14.66 -21.01 5.42
N ASN A 38 -14.30 -21.58 6.57
CA ASN A 38 -15.22 -22.28 7.46
C ASN A 38 -15.84 -21.36 8.52
N LEU A 39 -15.24 -20.20 8.79
CA LEU A 39 -15.74 -19.17 9.68
C LEU A 39 -16.48 -18.10 8.87
N GLU A 40 -17.79 -18.33 8.70
CA GLU A 40 -18.76 -17.47 8.03
C GLU A 40 -18.65 -17.46 6.48
N LYS A 41 -19.76 -17.71 5.81
CA LYS A 41 -20.11 -17.12 4.54
C LYS A 41 -20.24 -15.60 4.76
N ALA A 42 -19.16 -14.94 5.11
CA ALA A 42 -19.09 -13.49 5.07
C ALA A 42 -19.24 -13.12 3.59
N GLU A 43 -20.22 -12.32 3.28
CA GLU A 43 -20.38 -11.69 1.98
C GLU A 43 -19.00 -11.28 1.46
N GLU A 44 -18.70 -11.61 0.21
CA GLU A 44 -17.44 -11.23 -0.42
C GLU A 44 -17.22 -9.74 -0.23
N LEU A 45 -16.17 -9.36 0.47
CA LEU A 45 -15.83 -7.95 0.63
C LEU A 45 -15.58 -7.36 -0.75
N LYS A 46 -16.39 -6.38 -1.12
CA LYS A 46 -16.33 -5.72 -2.41
C LYS A 46 -15.68 -4.36 -2.22
N LEU A 47 -14.73 -4.03 -3.07
CA LEU A 47 -14.29 -2.66 -3.30
C LEU A 47 -15.16 -2.05 -4.39
N PHE A 48 -15.42 -0.76 -4.29
CA PHE A 48 -16.16 0.00 -5.28
C PHE A 48 -15.32 1.18 -5.78
N PRO A 49 -14.23 0.91 -6.53
CA PRO A 49 -13.44 1.99 -7.08
C PRO A 49 -14.29 2.77 -8.09
N LEU A 50 -14.26 4.08 -7.98
CA LEU A 50 -14.91 4.96 -8.92
C LEU A 50 -14.10 5.04 -10.21
N LYS A 51 -14.77 5.18 -11.33
CA LYS A 51 -14.14 5.40 -12.63
C LYS A 51 -14.32 6.84 -13.05
N HIS A 52 -13.22 7.55 -13.26
CA HIS A 52 -13.27 8.91 -13.76
C HIS A 52 -13.62 8.94 -15.26
N HIS A 53 -14.29 10.02 -15.74
CA HIS A 53 -14.65 10.18 -17.15
C HIS A 53 -13.42 10.35 -18.08
N ARG A 54 -12.33 10.94 -17.55
CA ARG A 54 -11.06 11.03 -18.29
C ARG A 54 -10.30 9.72 -18.14
N GLU A 55 -9.72 9.21 -19.24
CA GLU A 55 -8.88 8.01 -19.20
C GLU A 55 -7.62 8.22 -18.34
N THR A 56 -6.93 9.37 -18.53
CA THR A 56 -5.74 9.74 -17.74
C THR A 56 -6.15 10.66 -16.60
N VAL A 57 -5.90 10.22 -15.37
CA VAL A 57 -6.25 10.96 -14.14
C VAL A 57 -5.10 11.81 -13.62
N ILE A 58 -3.85 11.42 -13.88
CA ILE A 58 -2.64 12.20 -13.57
C ILE A 58 -1.74 12.20 -14.80
N ARG A 59 -1.15 13.36 -15.11
CA ARG A 59 -0.07 13.49 -16.10
C ARG A 59 0.99 14.45 -15.57
N ALA A 60 2.24 14.02 -15.60
CA ALA A 60 3.40 14.83 -15.26
C ALA A 60 4.35 14.87 -16.47
N GLU A 61 4.78 16.07 -16.85
CA GLU A 61 5.72 16.32 -17.97
C GLU A 61 6.87 17.21 -17.48
N ASN A 62 8.09 16.67 -17.53
CA ASN A 62 9.32 17.33 -17.06
C ASN A 62 9.14 17.93 -15.65
N LEU A 63 8.46 17.20 -14.77
CA LEU A 63 8.09 17.67 -13.44
C LEU A 63 9.30 17.60 -12.50
N GLU A 64 9.63 18.72 -11.89
CA GLU A 64 10.67 18.88 -10.88
C GLU A 64 10.08 19.49 -9.62
N LEU A 65 10.43 18.99 -8.44
CA LEU A 65 9.94 19.48 -7.15
C LEU A 65 11.06 20.19 -6.38
N PHE A 66 10.66 21.23 -5.62
CA PHE A 66 11.59 22.06 -4.85
C PHE A 66 11.06 22.34 -3.44
N TYR A 67 11.97 22.37 -2.46
CA TYR A 67 11.76 22.97 -1.15
C TYR A 67 12.69 24.19 -1.03
N GLY A 68 12.11 25.40 -1.12
CA GLY A 68 12.90 26.62 -1.31
C GLY A 68 13.72 26.53 -2.60
N GLU A 69 15.04 26.70 -2.50
CA GLU A 69 15.96 26.58 -3.63
C GLU A 69 16.44 25.13 -3.87
N LYS A 70 16.22 24.24 -2.90
CA LYS A 70 16.67 22.86 -2.99
C LYS A 70 15.76 22.06 -3.92
N LYS A 71 16.34 21.57 -5.03
CA LYS A 71 15.68 20.61 -5.93
C LYS A 71 15.61 19.25 -5.25
N VAL A 72 14.45 18.62 -5.23
CA VAL A 72 14.21 17.33 -4.54
C VAL A 72 14.09 16.19 -5.56
N THR A 73 13.42 16.44 -6.68
CA THR A 73 13.21 15.42 -7.70
C THR A 73 13.10 16.04 -9.09
N GLY A 74 13.29 15.22 -10.10
CA GLY A 74 13.00 15.53 -11.50
C GLY A 74 14.21 15.45 -12.42
N PRO A 75 14.02 15.70 -13.71
CA PRO A 75 12.72 15.84 -14.39
C PRO A 75 12.00 14.48 -14.45
N LEU A 76 10.71 14.46 -14.22
CA LEU A 76 9.90 13.25 -14.18
C LEU A 76 8.77 13.32 -15.19
N ASN A 77 8.59 12.22 -15.95
CA ASN A 77 7.51 12.08 -16.93
C ASN A 77 6.73 10.80 -16.62
N PHE A 78 5.46 10.92 -16.31
CA PHE A 78 4.58 9.77 -16.11
C PHE A 78 3.11 10.16 -16.26
N GLU A 79 2.27 9.16 -16.42
CA GLU A 79 0.82 9.29 -16.37
C GLU A 79 0.22 8.16 -15.52
N VAL A 80 -0.98 8.36 -15.02
CA VAL A 80 -1.78 7.33 -14.36
C VAL A 80 -3.13 7.28 -15.04
N LYS A 81 -3.52 6.10 -15.52
CA LYS A 81 -4.80 5.86 -16.20
C LYS A 81 -5.79 5.14 -15.28
N ASN A 82 -7.07 5.26 -15.61
CA ASN A 82 -8.13 4.52 -14.91
C ASN A 82 -7.81 3.01 -14.86
N GLY A 83 -7.92 2.42 -13.65
CA GLY A 83 -7.66 1.01 -13.43
C GLY A 83 -6.19 0.59 -13.46
N GLU A 84 -5.28 1.55 -13.61
CA GLU A 84 -3.83 1.30 -13.61
C GLU A 84 -3.26 1.38 -12.20
N GLN A 85 -2.35 0.46 -11.85
CA GLN A 85 -1.54 0.51 -10.64
C GLN A 85 -0.15 0.99 -11.01
N VAL A 86 0.26 2.14 -10.47
CA VAL A 86 1.57 2.76 -10.72
C VAL A 86 2.36 2.83 -9.41
N ILE A 87 3.60 2.34 -9.42
CA ILE A 87 4.51 2.43 -8.28
C ILE A 87 5.64 3.41 -8.58
N LEU A 88 5.75 4.44 -7.75
CA LEU A 88 6.89 5.35 -7.74
C LEU A 88 8.06 4.68 -7.02
N ARG A 89 9.19 4.59 -7.70
CA ARG A 89 10.41 3.96 -7.21
C ARG A 89 11.57 4.93 -7.17
N GLY A 90 12.50 4.72 -6.28
CA GLY A 90 13.71 5.54 -6.15
C GLY A 90 14.31 5.44 -4.76
N LYS A 91 15.52 5.94 -4.58
CA LYS A 91 16.23 5.96 -3.30
C LYS A 91 15.45 6.77 -2.26
N ASN A 92 15.74 6.54 -0.97
CA ASN A 92 15.17 7.38 0.09
C ASN A 92 15.65 8.82 -0.08
N GLY A 93 14.74 9.77 0.18
CA GLY A 93 15.03 11.20 -0.02
C GLY A 93 14.90 11.72 -1.45
N CYS A 94 14.60 10.89 -2.47
CA CYS A 94 14.44 11.35 -3.84
C CYS A 94 13.08 12.01 -4.16
N GLY A 95 12.27 12.34 -3.15
CA GLY A 95 11.05 13.11 -3.32
C GLY A 95 9.78 12.31 -3.63
N LYS A 96 9.75 10.99 -3.41
CA LYS A 96 8.56 10.14 -3.62
C LYS A 96 7.34 10.67 -2.86
N SER A 97 7.44 10.78 -1.54
CA SER A 97 6.36 11.30 -0.69
C SER A 97 6.03 12.76 -1.00
N SER A 98 7.03 13.58 -1.39
CA SER A 98 6.80 14.95 -1.84
C SER A 98 5.96 15.00 -3.12
N MET A 99 6.18 14.05 -4.03
CA MET A 99 5.36 13.90 -5.23
C MET A 99 3.91 13.58 -4.87
N LEU A 100 3.68 12.60 -3.98
CA LEU A 100 2.33 12.26 -3.52
C LEU A 100 1.65 13.46 -2.87
N LYS A 101 2.33 14.17 -1.98
CA LYS A 101 1.84 15.38 -1.32
C LYS A 101 1.49 16.49 -2.31
N ARG A 102 2.32 16.70 -3.34
CA ARG A 102 2.02 17.69 -4.38
C ARG A 102 0.76 17.33 -5.17
N ILE A 103 0.55 16.04 -5.51
CA ILE A 103 -0.65 15.54 -6.17
C ILE A 103 -1.89 15.73 -5.27
N LEU A 104 -1.74 15.56 -3.96
CA LEU A 104 -2.78 15.80 -2.95
C LEU A 104 -3.11 17.29 -2.76
N GLY A 105 -2.38 18.21 -3.40
CA GLY A 105 -2.65 19.64 -3.37
C GLY A 105 -1.79 20.43 -2.37
N GLU A 106 -0.80 19.81 -1.69
CA GLU A 106 0.12 20.55 -0.84
C GLU A 106 0.93 21.59 -1.63
N ALA A 107 1.23 22.73 -0.98
CA ALA A 107 1.94 23.86 -1.61
C ALA A 107 3.45 23.59 -1.75
N ILE A 108 3.81 22.58 -2.55
CA ILE A 108 5.21 22.27 -2.89
C ILE A 108 5.53 22.95 -4.24
N SER A 109 6.62 23.72 -4.27
CA SER A 109 7.08 24.42 -5.49
C SER A 109 7.53 23.41 -6.55
N TYR A 110 7.18 23.67 -7.80
CA TYR A 110 7.55 22.79 -8.91
C TYR A 110 7.81 23.55 -10.22
N ARG A 111 8.51 22.91 -11.13
CA ARG A 111 8.67 23.30 -12.54
C ARG A 111 8.17 22.17 -13.42
N GLY A 112 7.90 22.48 -14.68
CA GLY A 112 7.28 21.53 -15.62
C GLY A 112 5.76 21.58 -15.52
N LYS A 113 5.09 20.49 -15.91
CA LYS A 113 3.64 20.42 -15.99
C LYS A 113 3.12 19.26 -15.11
N LEU A 114 2.13 19.55 -14.29
CA LEU A 114 1.38 18.56 -13.53
C LEU A 114 -0.11 18.81 -13.74
N GLU A 115 -0.76 17.86 -14.37
CA GLU A 115 -2.21 17.81 -14.53
C GLU A 115 -2.79 16.73 -13.65
N VAL A 116 -3.68 17.10 -12.74
CA VAL A 116 -4.52 16.21 -11.96
C VAL A 116 -5.96 16.45 -12.41
N ALA A 117 -6.67 15.40 -12.79
CA ALA A 117 -8.04 15.54 -13.28
C ALA A 117 -8.92 16.20 -12.21
N SER A 118 -9.78 17.11 -12.62
CA SER A 118 -10.70 17.79 -11.71
C SER A 118 -11.79 16.86 -11.20
N GLY A 119 -12.23 17.03 -9.94
CA GLY A 119 -13.30 16.22 -9.36
C GLY A 119 -12.88 14.78 -9.00
N LEU A 120 -11.57 14.52 -8.84
CA LEU A 120 -11.09 13.26 -8.29
C LEU A 120 -11.40 13.18 -6.80
N GLU A 121 -12.09 12.12 -6.42
CA GLU A 121 -12.12 11.65 -5.05
C GLU A 121 -10.88 10.79 -4.81
N ILE A 122 -10.04 11.22 -3.86
CA ILE A 122 -8.75 10.58 -3.59
C ILE A 122 -8.77 9.98 -2.20
N SER A 123 -8.45 8.69 -2.12
CA SER A 123 -8.20 7.99 -0.86
C SER A 123 -6.70 7.96 -0.59
N TYR A 124 -6.28 8.40 0.60
CA TYR A 124 -4.87 8.50 0.95
C TYR A 124 -4.50 7.67 2.17
N VAL A 125 -3.44 6.88 2.04
CA VAL A 125 -2.76 6.20 3.14
C VAL A 125 -1.38 6.83 3.32
N SER A 126 -1.22 7.55 4.44
CA SER A 126 0.06 8.18 4.80
C SER A 126 1.10 7.15 5.25
N GLN A 127 2.37 7.52 5.15
CA GLN A 127 3.46 6.74 5.72
C GLN A 127 3.33 6.65 7.24
N ASP A 128 2.95 7.73 7.90
CA ASP A 128 2.76 7.82 9.34
C ASP A 128 1.31 7.52 9.75
N ALA A 129 1.15 6.71 10.79
CA ALA A 129 -0.13 6.31 11.38
C ALA A 129 -0.23 6.69 12.88
N GLU A 130 0.68 7.51 13.41
CA GLU A 130 0.73 7.82 14.84
C GLU A 130 -0.45 8.67 15.32
N GLN A 131 -1.04 9.48 14.44
CA GLN A 131 -2.11 10.41 14.78
C GLN A 131 -3.49 9.76 14.95
N LEU A 132 -3.59 8.43 14.75
CA LEU A 132 -4.86 7.72 14.91
C LEU A 132 -5.23 7.59 16.37
N CYS A 133 -6.49 7.95 16.72
CA CYS A 133 -7.01 7.91 18.09
C CYS A 133 -8.48 7.56 18.15
N GLY A 134 -8.94 7.19 19.35
CA GLY A 134 -10.33 6.84 19.65
C GLY A 134 -10.68 5.39 19.40
N MET A 135 -11.96 5.05 19.55
CA MET A 135 -12.45 3.71 19.23
C MET A 135 -12.66 3.54 17.72
N ILE A 136 -12.55 2.30 17.22
CA ILE A 136 -12.71 2.00 15.78
C ILE A 136 -14.02 2.52 15.21
N ASP A 137 -15.12 2.44 15.97
CA ASP A 137 -16.42 2.93 15.50
C ASP A 137 -16.46 4.45 15.40
N GLU A 138 -15.90 5.15 16.40
CA GLU A 138 -15.79 6.61 16.40
C GLU A 138 -14.89 7.10 15.26
N PHE A 139 -13.76 6.41 15.06
CA PHE A 139 -12.85 6.67 13.96
C PHE A 139 -13.55 6.50 12.61
N ALA A 140 -14.27 5.39 12.41
CA ALA A 140 -14.99 5.14 11.16
C ALA A 140 -16.01 6.24 10.85
N ILE A 141 -16.82 6.64 11.85
CA ILE A 141 -17.81 7.71 11.71
C ILE A 141 -17.13 9.04 11.36
N LYS A 142 -16.04 9.39 12.06
CA LYS A 142 -15.26 10.61 11.82
C LYS A 142 -14.69 10.65 10.38
N GLU A 143 -14.20 9.52 9.90
CA GLU A 143 -13.62 9.40 8.55
C GLU A 143 -14.68 9.17 7.46
N GLY A 144 -15.97 9.11 7.81
CA GLY A 144 -17.07 8.95 6.87
C GLY A 144 -17.16 7.57 6.22
N VAL A 145 -16.63 6.53 6.86
CA VAL A 145 -16.70 5.15 6.39
C VAL A 145 -17.66 4.32 7.24
N ASP A 146 -18.26 3.28 6.64
CA ASP A 146 -19.17 2.37 7.36
C ASP A 146 -18.39 1.56 8.41
N PRO A 147 -18.75 1.66 9.73
CA PRO A 147 -18.06 0.94 10.79
C PRO A 147 -18.11 -0.59 10.64
N THR A 148 -19.21 -1.12 10.09
CA THR A 148 -19.39 -2.55 9.88
C THR A 148 -18.44 -3.04 8.79
N LEU A 149 -18.36 -2.31 7.68
CA LEU A 149 -17.46 -2.62 6.58
C LEU A 149 -15.99 -2.51 7.02
N LEU A 150 -15.63 -1.44 7.76
CA LEU A 150 -14.28 -1.26 8.30
C LEU A 150 -13.87 -2.44 9.19
N LYS A 151 -14.73 -2.86 10.14
CA LYS A 151 -14.46 -4.02 11.00
C LYS A 151 -14.36 -5.32 10.20
N ALA A 152 -15.18 -5.51 9.17
CA ALA A 152 -15.13 -6.69 8.32
C ALA A 152 -13.81 -6.76 7.55
N LEU A 153 -13.32 -5.64 6.99
CA LEU A 153 -12.00 -5.55 6.34
C LEU A 153 -10.87 -5.81 7.34
N LEU A 154 -10.92 -5.20 8.52
CA LEU A 154 -9.94 -5.42 9.58
C LEU A 154 -9.87 -6.88 10.02
N ARG A 155 -11.01 -7.58 10.12
CA ARG A 155 -11.01 -9.03 10.39
C ARG A 155 -10.31 -9.83 9.30
N LYS A 156 -10.50 -9.47 8.04
CA LYS A 156 -9.74 -10.09 6.93
C LYS A 156 -8.24 -9.82 7.03
N LEU A 157 -7.86 -8.67 7.59
CA LEU A 157 -6.48 -8.32 7.88
C LEU A 157 -5.97 -8.91 9.22
N ASP A 158 -6.59 -9.98 9.72
CA ASP A 158 -6.19 -10.70 10.96
C ASP A 158 -6.34 -9.85 12.24
N PHE A 159 -7.33 -8.95 12.30
CA PHE A 159 -7.72 -8.26 13.52
C PHE A 159 -8.61 -9.14 14.37
N SER A 160 -8.21 -9.42 15.63
CA SER A 160 -9.01 -10.17 16.58
C SER A 160 -10.15 -9.32 17.17
N ARG A 161 -11.18 -9.98 17.70
CA ARG A 161 -12.31 -9.28 18.35
C ARG A 161 -11.88 -8.42 19.53
N VAL A 162 -10.93 -8.89 20.31
CA VAL A 162 -10.40 -8.16 21.49
C VAL A 162 -9.74 -6.83 21.11
N GLN A 163 -9.23 -6.70 19.88
CA GLN A 163 -8.62 -5.46 19.41
C GLN A 163 -9.66 -4.37 19.21
N PHE A 164 -10.88 -4.70 18.78
CA PHE A 164 -11.96 -3.71 18.62
C PHE A 164 -12.48 -3.12 19.94
N GLU A 165 -12.16 -3.77 21.07
CA GLU A 165 -12.53 -3.29 22.41
C GLU A 165 -11.49 -2.32 22.98
N LYS A 166 -10.40 -2.06 22.26
CA LYS A 166 -9.30 -1.21 22.70
C LYS A 166 -9.23 0.07 21.85
N PRO A 167 -8.79 1.18 22.44
CA PRO A 167 -8.57 2.41 21.69
C PRO A 167 -7.39 2.25 20.72
N ILE A 168 -7.45 2.95 19.58
CA ILE A 168 -6.45 2.86 18.51
C ILE A 168 -5.06 3.28 18.98
N GLU A 169 -4.96 4.19 19.95
CA GLU A 169 -3.69 4.62 20.55
C GLU A 169 -2.88 3.45 21.10
N SER A 170 -3.58 2.41 21.61
CA SER A 170 -2.96 1.20 22.17
C SER A 170 -2.48 0.19 21.11
N TYR A 171 -2.75 0.46 19.84
CA TYR A 171 -2.38 -0.44 18.75
C TYR A 171 -0.90 -0.34 18.41
N SER A 172 -0.30 -1.45 18.00
CA SER A 172 1.04 -1.44 17.41
C SER A 172 1.06 -0.65 16.09
N GLY A 173 2.23 -0.21 15.64
CA GLY A 173 2.39 0.49 14.36
C GLY A 173 1.79 -0.28 13.18
N GLY A 174 2.00 -1.61 13.14
CA GLY A 174 1.39 -2.47 12.12
C GLY A 174 -0.14 -2.54 12.20
N GLN A 175 -0.71 -2.56 13.40
CA GLN A 175 -2.16 -2.52 13.59
C GLN A 175 -2.75 -1.18 13.16
N LYS A 176 -2.13 -0.06 13.52
CA LYS A 176 -2.52 1.27 13.05
C LYS A 176 -2.46 1.38 11.53
N LYS A 177 -1.41 0.81 10.91
CA LYS A 177 -1.29 0.77 9.44
C LYS A 177 -2.42 -0.04 8.80
N LYS A 178 -2.82 -1.17 9.40
CA LYS A 178 -3.99 -1.96 8.95
C LYS A 178 -5.28 -1.14 9.02
N VAL A 179 -5.45 -0.29 10.05
CA VAL A 179 -6.61 0.60 10.16
C VAL A 179 -6.65 1.60 9.01
N LEU A 180 -5.53 2.26 8.69
CA LEU A 180 -5.44 3.18 7.55
C LEU A 180 -5.74 2.48 6.22
N LEU A 181 -5.18 1.29 6.01
CA LEU A 181 -5.43 0.50 4.81
C LEU A 181 -6.89 0.08 4.70
N ALA A 182 -7.47 -0.45 5.78
CA ALA A 182 -8.88 -0.84 5.81
C ALA A 182 -9.80 0.36 5.57
N LYS A 183 -9.50 1.52 6.17
CA LYS A 183 -10.22 2.78 5.90
C LYS A 183 -10.17 3.11 4.41
N SER A 184 -8.97 3.15 3.82
CA SER A 184 -8.79 3.44 2.40
C SER A 184 -9.56 2.47 1.50
N LEU A 185 -9.59 1.18 1.85
CA LEU A 185 -10.34 0.15 1.11
C LEU A 185 -11.88 0.27 1.30
N CYS A 186 -12.35 0.93 2.37
CA CYS A 186 -13.77 1.27 2.54
C CYS A 186 -14.20 2.46 1.69
N GLU A 187 -13.29 3.34 1.33
CA GLU A 187 -13.59 4.58 0.61
C GLU A 187 -13.91 4.30 -0.86
N GLN A 188 -14.91 4.96 -1.38
CA GLN A 188 -15.17 5.02 -2.81
C GLN A 188 -14.30 6.15 -3.40
N ALA A 189 -13.28 5.81 -4.14
CA ALA A 189 -12.34 6.78 -4.68
C ALA A 189 -12.02 6.53 -6.16
N HIS A 190 -11.76 7.62 -6.88
CA HIS A 190 -11.26 7.57 -8.25
C HIS A 190 -9.77 7.21 -8.31
N LEU A 191 -9.03 7.57 -7.23
CA LEU A 191 -7.58 7.33 -7.12
C LEU A 191 -7.20 6.99 -5.69
N TYR A 192 -6.51 5.89 -5.51
CA TYR A 192 -5.93 5.48 -4.23
C TYR A 192 -4.44 5.83 -4.24
N ILE A 193 -4.01 6.67 -3.31
CA ILE A 193 -2.61 7.07 -3.13
C ILE A 193 -2.11 6.46 -1.83
N TRP A 194 -1.11 5.57 -1.91
CA TRP A 194 -0.57 4.90 -0.73
C TRP A 194 0.95 5.11 -0.61
N ASP A 195 1.38 5.63 0.54
CA ASP A 195 2.78 5.88 0.86
C ASP A 195 3.30 4.79 1.82
N GLU A 196 4.13 3.89 1.28
CA GLU A 196 4.71 2.73 1.97
C GLU A 196 3.66 1.92 2.77
N PRO A 197 2.60 1.44 2.11
CA PRO A 197 1.44 0.84 2.78
C PRO A 197 1.77 -0.47 3.50
N LEU A 198 2.80 -1.22 3.05
CA LEU A 198 3.11 -2.55 3.54
C LEU A 198 4.11 -2.57 4.69
N ASN A 199 4.64 -1.41 5.10
CA ASN A 199 5.53 -1.34 6.24
C ASN A 199 4.84 -1.87 7.51
N PHE A 200 5.48 -2.85 8.17
CA PHE A 200 4.98 -3.52 9.38
C PHE A 200 3.70 -4.37 9.18
N ILE A 201 3.31 -4.64 7.94
CA ILE A 201 2.18 -5.51 7.62
C ILE A 201 2.64 -6.96 7.52
N ASP A 202 1.93 -7.87 8.22
CA ASP A 202 2.21 -9.30 8.16
C ASP A 202 1.84 -9.92 6.81
N LEU A 203 2.45 -11.06 6.49
CA LEU A 203 2.29 -11.74 5.21
C LEU A 203 0.83 -12.09 4.89
N PHE A 204 0.04 -12.47 5.91
CA PHE A 204 -1.35 -12.85 5.69
C PHE A 204 -2.20 -11.64 5.27
N SER A 205 -2.09 -10.53 6.00
CA SER A 205 -2.76 -9.26 5.66
C SER A 205 -2.36 -8.76 4.28
N ARG A 206 -1.08 -8.89 3.94
CA ARG A 206 -0.58 -8.53 2.62
C ARG A 206 -1.24 -9.32 1.49
N ILE A 207 -1.35 -10.64 1.61
CA ILE A 207 -2.01 -11.48 0.61
C ILE A 207 -3.46 -11.05 0.40
N GLN A 208 -4.18 -10.72 1.49
CA GLN A 208 -5.56 -10.25 1.38
C GLN A 208 -5.67 -8.92 0.63
N ILE A 209 -4.74 -7.99 0.86
CA ILE A 209 -4.67 -6.71 0.13
C ILE A 209 -4.37 -6.95 -1.36
N GLU A 210 -3.42 -7.82 -1.68
CA GLU A 210 -3.08 -8.21 -3.05
C GLU A 210 -4.30 -8.78 -3.79
N GLU A 211 -5.03 -9.71 -3.16
CA GLU A 211 -6.25 -10.32 -3.72
C GLU A 211 -7.34 -9.28 -4.00
N LEU A 212 -7.54 -8.31 -3.08
CA LEU A 212 -8.50 -7.22 -3.27
C LEU A 212 -8.11 -6.33 -4.46
N ILE A 213 -6.85 -5.91 -4.54
CA ILE A 213 -6.38 -5.05 -5.65
C ILE A 213 -6.49 -5.78 -6.99
N GLN A 214 -6.10 -7.05 -7.05
CA GLN A 214 -6.20 -7.86 -8.27
C GLN A 214 -7.65 -8.03 -8.76
N THR A 215 -8.57 -8.22 -7.82
CA THR A 215 -9.99 -8.46 -8.12
C THR A 215 -10.67 -7.20 -8.66
N TYR A 216 -10.45 -6.08 -7.98
CA TYR A 216 -11.22 -4.84 -8.26
C TYR A 216 -10.49 -3.83 -9.14
N ARG A 217 -9.19 -4.01 -9.36
CA ARG A 217 -8.39 -3.17 -10.24
C ARG A 217 -8.59 -1.66 -10.00
N PRO A 218 -8.49 -1.15 -8.76
CA PRO A 218 -8.61 0.29 -8.51
C PRO A 218 -7.48 1.06 -9.19
N THR A 219 -7.73 2.31 -9.56
CA THR A 219 -6.64 3.22 -10.00
C THR A 219 -5.77 3.56 -8.80
N MET A 220 -4.47 3.30 -8.87
CA MET A 220 -3.55 3.47 -7.74
C MET A 220 -2.25 4.16 -8.11
N LEU A 221 -1.78 5.02 -7.21
CA LEU A 221 -0.42 5.55 -7.22
C LEU A 221 0.22 5.23 -5.87
N LEU A 222 1.30 4.44 -5.89
CA LEU A 222 1.92 3.91 -4.68
C LEU A 222 3.39 4.29 -4.61
N VAL A 223 3.88 4.43 -3.38
CA VAL A 223 5.31 4.33 -3.06
C VAL A 223 5.50 3.00 -2.35
N GLU A 224 6.24 2.09 -2.95
CA GLU A 224 6.48 0.77 -2.38
C GLU A 224 7.83 0.21 -2.87
N HIS A 225 8.53 -0.50 -1.98
CA HIS A 225 9.83 -1.10 -2.27
C HIS A 225 9.75 -2.58 -2.59
N ASP A 226 8.65 -3.23 -2.24
CA ASP A 226 8.46 -4.65 -2.43
C ASP A 226 8.11 -4.99 -3.89
N ARG A 227 9.04 -5.69 -4.55
CA ARG A 227 8.88 -6.12 -5.95
C ARG A 227 7.80 -7.17 -6.11
N PHE A 228 7.72 -8.12 -5.18
CA PHE A 228 6.72 -9.18 -5.26
C PHE A 228 5.30 -8.63 -5.21
N PHE A 229 5.06 -7.67 -4.33
CA PHE A 229 3.78 -6.99 -4.26
C PHE A 229 3.43 -6.31 -5.58
N GLY A 230 4.36 -5.51 -6.12
CA GLY A 230 4.13 -4.81 -7.38
C GLY A 230 3.87 -5.75 -8.56
N GLU A 231 4.62 -6.85 -8.67
CA GLU A 231 4.40 -7.89 -9.68
C GLU A 231 3.04 -8.56 -9.52
N LYS A 232 2.66 -8.88 -8.28
CA LYS A 232 1.38 -9.52 -7.95
C LYS A 232 0.19 -8.66 -8.34
N ILE A 233 0.21 -7.35 -8.06
CA ILE A 233 -0.88 -6.46 -8.43
C ILE A 233 -0.80 -5.98 -9.90
N GLY A 234 0.24 -6.37 -10.64
CA GLY A 234 0.45 -5.98 -12.03
C GLY A 234 0.80 -4.50 -12.19
N ALA A 235 1.55 -3.93 -11.23
CA ALA A 235 1.89 -2.52 -11.24
C ALA A 235 2.96 -2.18 -12.28
N ARG A 236 2.80 -0.99 -12.88
CA ARG A 236 3.84 -0.35 -13.69
C ARG A 236 4.73 0.51 -12.78
N TYR A 237 6.03 0.48 -13.03
CA TYR A 237 7.01 1.22 -12.25
C TYR A 237 7.40 2.53 -12.92
N VAL A 238 7.54 3.58 -12.12
CA VAL A 238 8.07 4.90 -12.51
C VAL A 238 9.27 5.19 -11.61
N GLU A 239 10.45 5.28 -12.22
CA GLU A 239 11.70 5.53 -11.50
C GLU A 239 11.90 7.04 -11.28
N ILE A 240 12.06 7.44 -10.02
CA ILE A 240 12.40 8.81 -9.62
C ILE A 240 13.92 8.88 -9.40
N GLN A 241 14.58 9.73 -10.17
CA GLN A 241 15.99 9.99 -10.01
C GLN A 241 16.22 11.01 -8.90
N CYS A 242 17.14 10.70 -7.98
CA CYS A 242 17.60 11.68 -7.02
C CYS A 242 18.37 12.77 -7.74
N THR A 243 18.18 14.02 -7.36
CA THR A 243 19.10 15.09 -7.73
C THR A 243 20.45 14.78 -7.06
N GLN A 244 21.50 14.67 -7.86
CA GLN A 244 22.86 14.66 -7.30
C GLN A 244 23.11 16.03 -6.69
N ASP A 245 23.49 16.06 -5.42
CA ASP A 245 24.03 17.27 -4.75
C ASP A 245 25.32 17.70 -5.43
#